data_7731c78f417ea69254b9d589b8a10aa3
#
_entry.id   7731c78f417ea69254b9d589b8a10aa3
#
_cell.length_a   1.000
_cell.length_b   1.000
_cell.length_c   1.000
_cell.angle_alpha   90.00
_cell.angle_beta   90.00
_cell.angle_gamma   90.00
#
_symmetry.space_group_name_H-M   'P 1'
#
loop_
_entity.id
_entity.type
_entity.pdbx_description
1 polymer ?
#
loop_
_entity_poly.entity_id
_entity_poly.type
_entity_poly.pdbx_seq_one_letter_code
_entity_poly.pdbx_strand_id
1 'polypeptide(L)'
;MDVKDFYYDLPQELIAQDPLEDRSSSRLLVLDKKTGEMQHKVFKDIVNYLHPGDCLVINDTKVIPARLIGSKEGTDAHIEILLLKRRENDIWETLVKPGKKAKPGTVINFGDGLLKGTVIDVVEEGNRLIQFSYEGIFEEILDQLGQMPLPPYITHRLEDKNRYQTVYAKYDGSAAAPTAGLHFTPELLQQVRDMGVEIAEVTLHVGLGTFRPVKETDVLKHHMHSEFYKIEQSEADKINKAKKEGHRVIAVGTTSTRTLESAADENGFLTEKSGWTEIFIYPGYQFKVIDALITNFHLPESTLVMLVSALAGREHVLAAYETAVEEKYRFFSFGDAMFIVDRES
;
A
#
# COMPACT_ATOMS: atom_id res chain seq x y z
N MET A 1 8.31 -16.91 -17.11
CA MET A 1 9.00 -15.91 -16.27
C MET A 1 9.02 -16.47 -14.85
N ASP A 2 10.19 -16.63 -14.28
CA ASP A 2 10.36 -17.20 -12.94
C ASP A 2 10.34 -16.05 -11.91
N VAL A 3 9.78 -16.30 -10.74
CA VAL A 3 9.79 -15.35 -9.62
C VAL A 3 11.22 -15.00 -9.21
N LYS A 4 12.15 -15.97 -9.32
CA LYS A 4 13.59 -15.77 -9.06
C LYS A 4 14.27 -14.77 -10.00
N ASP A 5 13.67 -14.48 -11.17
CA ASP A 5 14.17 -13.44 -12.08
C ASP A 5 14.14 -12.05 -11.45
N PHE A 6 13.43 -11.89 -10.31
CA PHE A 6 13.29 -10.66 -9.53
C PHE A 6 13.99 -10.69 -8.19
N TYR A 7 14.93 -11.63 -8.04
CA TYR A 7 15.78 -11.72 -6.86
C TYR A 7 16.89 -10.66 -6.90
N TYR A 8 17.17 -10.07 -5.77
CA TYR A 8 18.38 -9.30 -5.46
C TYR A 8 18.74 -9.54 -4.00
N ASP A 9 20.01 -9.40 -3.64
CA ASP A 9 20.45 -9.60 -2.26
C ASP A 9 20.10 -8.37 -1.42
N LEU A 10 19.30 -8.55 -0.38
CA LEU A 10 18.88 -7.48 0.53
C LEU A 10 19.34 -7.78 1.95
N PRO A 11 20.36 -7.07 2.46
CA PRO A 11 20.74 -7.14 3.85
C PRO A 11 19.60 -6.73 4.79
N GLN A 12 19.35 -7.53 5.82
CA GLN A 12 18.23 -7.32 6.74
C GLN A 12 18.32 -5.98 7.49
N GLU A 13 19.51 -5.50 7.75
CA GLU A 13 19.76 -4.21 8.40
C GLU A 13 19.30 -2.99 7.60
N LEU A 14 19.09 -3.13 6.29
CA LEU A 14 18.56 -2.06 5.45
C LEU A 14 17.04 -1.95 5.50
N ILE A 15 16.35 -2.92 6.10
CA ILE A 15 14.90 -2.86 6.27
C ILE A 15 14.58 -1.88 7.39
N ALA A 16 13.98 -0.74 7.02
CA ALA A 16 13.65 0.32 7.96
C ALA A 16 12.62 -0.14 9.00
N GLN A 17 12.96 -0.01 10.28
CA GLN A 17 12.09 -0.35 11.39
C GLN A 17 11.29 0.84 11.89
N ASP A 18 11.84 2.04 11.78
CA ASP A 18 11.28 3.27 12.31
C ASP A 18 11.17 4.34 11.21
N PRO A 19 10.10 5.17 11.22
CA PRO A 19 10.01 6.31 10.32
C PRO A 19 11.03 7.39 10.70
N LEU A 20 11.49 8.14 9.69
CA LEU A 20 12.28 9.35 9.93
C LEU A 20 11.43 10.43 10.62
N GLU A 21 12.01 11.26 11.45
CA GLU A 21 11.31 12.36 12.13
C GLU A 21 10.66 13.30 11.11
N ASP A 22 11.43 13.81 10.15
CA ASP A 22 10.92 14.52 8.98
C ASP A 22 10.68 13.54 7.83
N ARG A 23 9.41 13.38 7.44
CA ARG A 23 8.97 12.49 6.36
C ARG A 23 9.64 12.79 5.02
N SER A 24 9.82 14.06 4.71
CA SER A 24 10.36 14.53 3.43
C SER A 24 11.89 14.52 3.35
N SER A 25 12.57 14.18 4.47
CA SER A 25 14.03 14.03 4.53
C SER A 25 14.55 12.66 4.09
N SER A 26 13.68 11.71 3.76
CA SER A 26 14.07 10.43 3.16
C SER A 26 14.88 10.64 1.86
N ARG A 27 15.72 9.68 1.52
CA ARG A 27 16.44 9.72 0.25
C ARG A 27 15.48 9.42 -0.92
N LEU A 28 15.82 9.93 -2.08
CA LEU A 28 15.10 9.72 -3.33
C LEU A 28 16.09 9.24 -4.40
N LEU A 29 15.86 8.05 -4.95
CA LEU A 29 16.54 7.58 -6.13
C LEU A 29 15.66 7.88 -7.35
N VAL A 30 16.10 8.78 -8.22
CA VAL A 30 15.43 9.09 -9.48
C VAL A 30 16.00 8.17 -10.55
N LEU A 31 15.13 7.33 -11.11
CA LEU A 31 15.48 6.37 -12.16
C LEU A 31 14.86 6.80 -13.49
N ASP A 32 15.68 7.05 -14.47
CA ASP A 32 15.21 7.21 -15.86
C ASP A 32 14.78 5.84 -16.40
N LYS A 33 13.49 5.71 -16.74
CA LYS A 33 12.92 4.43 -17.18
C LYS A 33 13.40 3.98 -18.57
N LYS A 34 13.90 4.90 -19.39
CA LYS A 34 14.39 4.58 -20.73
C LYS A 34 15.87 4.23 -20.76
N THR A 35 16.67 4.99 -20.03
CA THR A 35 18.14 4.86 -20.07
C THR A 35 18.71 4.05 -18.92
N GLY A 36 17.97 3.91 -17.81
CA GLY A 36 18.48 3.31 -16.57
C GLY A 36 19.38 4.24 -15.76
N GLU A 37 19.58 5.50 -16.18
CA GLU A 37 20.37 6.47 -15.44
C GLU A 37 19.74 6.79 -14.08
N MET A 38 20.59 6.94 -13.07
CA MET A 38 20.15 7.17 -11.69
C MET A 38 20.69 8.49 -11.14
N GLN A 39 19.89 9.15 -10.29
CA GLN A 39 20.30 10.31 -9.51
C GLN A 39 19.90 10.11 -8.06
N HIS A 40 20.79 10.49 -7.14
CA HIS A 40 20.55 10.43 -5.72
C HIS A 40 20.16 11.82 -5.19
N LYS A 41 19.01 11.91 -4.56
CA LYS A 41 18.38 13.15 -4.07
C LYS A 41 17.79 12.93 -2.68
N VAL A 42 17.15 13.94 -2.15
CA VAL A 42 16.28 13.89 -0.97
C VAL A 42 14.83 14.03 -1.44
N PHE A 43 13.87 13.42 -0.77
CA PHE A 43 12.48 13.35 -1.25
C PHE A 43 11.86 14.73 -1.49
N LYS A 44 12.15 15.73 -0.66
CA LYS A 44 11.69 17.10 -0.87
C LYS A 44 12.12 17.70 -2.21
N ASP A 45 13.18 17.17 -2.84
CA ASP A 45 13.65 17.62 -4.15
C ASP A 45 12.73 17.14 -5.29
N ILE A 46 11.71 16.33 -5.00
CA ILE A 46 10.73 15.84 -6.01
C ILE A 46 10.12 16.99 -6.81
N VAL A 47 9.95 18.15 -6.19
CA VAL A 47 9.43 19.37 -6.84
C VAL A 47 10.25 19.81 -8.06
N ASN A 48 11.54 19.49 -8.08
CA ASN A 48 12.42 19.81 -9.21
C ASN A 48 12.19 18.92 -10.46
N TYR A 49 11.37 17.89 -10.32
CA TYR A 49 11.05 16.92 -11.36
C TYR A 49 9.58 16.98 -11.79
N LEU A 50 8.78 17.82 -11.14
CA LEU A 50 7.37 18.03 -11.47
C LEU A 50 7.21 19.28 -12.35
N HIS A 51 6.26 19.24 -13.27
CA HIS A 51 6.00 20.35 -14.19
C HIS A 51 4.55 20.85 -14.02
N PRO A 52 4.31 22.15 -14.26
CA PRO A 52 2.95 22.68 -14.31
C PRO A 52 2.08 21.88 -15.27
N GLY A 53 0.87 21.50 -14.84
CA GLY A 53 -0.05 20.67 -15.63
C GLY A 53 0.04 19.18 -15.34
N ASP A 54 1.13 18.68 -14.74
CA ASP A 54 1.20 17.28 -14.28
C ASP A 54 0.05 16.98 -13.31
N CYS A 55 -0.39 15.73 -13.27
CA CYS A 55 -1.35 15.24 -12.29
C CYS A 55 -0.70 14.21 -11.37
N LEU A 56 -0.56 14.55 -10.09
CA LEU A 56 -0.07 13.66 -9.05
C LEU A 56 -1.24 12.90 -8.44
N VAL A 57 -1.27 11.59 -8.55
CA VAL A 57 -2.38 10.76 -8.05
C VAL A 57 -1.99 10.06 -6.76
N ILE A 58 -2.72 10.36 -5.69
CA ILE A 58 -2.49 9.85 -4.34
C ILE A 58 -3.63 8.92 -3.90
N ASN A 59 -3.31 7.97 -3.02
CA ASN A 59 -4.31 7.07 -2.43
C ASN A 59 -4.69 7.57 -1.02
N ASP A 60 -5.92 8.02 -0.87
CA ASP A 60 -6.47 8.65 0.35
C ASP A 60 -7.02 7.65 1.37
N THR A 61 -6.76 6.35 1.18
CA THR A 61 -7.18 5.33 2.13
C THR A 61 -6.58 5.56 3.51
N LYS A 62 -7.35 5.23 4.54
CA LYS A 62 -6.94 5.32 5.94
C LYS A 62 -6.86 3.95 6.57
N VAL A 63 -5.74 3.69 7.26
CA VAL A 63 -5.53 2.45 7.98
C VAL A 63 -6.38 2.44 9.24
N ILE A 64 -7.14 1.38 9.42
CA ILE A 64 -7.88 1.14 10.66
C ILE A 64 -6.99 0.39 11.66
N PRO A 65 -7.17 0.59 12.98
CA PRO A 65 -6.44 -0.17 14.01
C PRO A 65 -6.95 -1.60 14.07
N ALA A 66 -6.72 -2.35 13.00
CA ALA A 66 -7.34 -3.64 12.70
C ALA A 66 -6.80 -4.81 13.53
N ARG A 67 -5.70 -4.63 14.29
CA ARG A 67 -5.10 -5.66 15.13
C ARG A 67 -5.70 -5.61 16.52
N LEU A 68 -6.39 -6.65 16.93
CA LEU A 68 -7.00 -6.79 18.25
C LEU A 68 -6.37 -7.95 19.01
N ILE A 69 -6.08 -7.71 20.30
CA ILE A 69 -5.57 -8.72 21.20
C ILE A 69 -6.62 -8.98 22.27
N GLY A 70 -7.08 -10.22 22.35
CA GLY A 70 -8.10 -10.64 23.31
C GLY A 70 -7.75 -11.94 24.00
N SER A 71 -8.65 -12.40 24.86
CA SER A 71 -8.56 -13.67 25.54
C SER A 71 -9.75 -14.56 25.19
N LYS A 72 -9.49 -15.85 25.03
CA LYS A 72 -10.58 -16.82 24.87
C LYS A 72 -11.42 -16.88 26.16
N GLU A 73 -12.74 -16.77 26.04
CA GLU A 73 -13.65 -16.81 27.16
C GLU A 73 -13.45 -18.07 28.01
N GLY A 74 -13.39 -17.89 29.33
CA GLY A 74 -13.15 -18.97 30.28
C GLY A 74 -11.70 -19.47 30.38
N THR A 75 -10.75 -18.81 29.71
CA THR A 75 -9.32 -19.14 29.78
C THR A 75 -8.46 -17.90 29.65
N ASP A 76 -7.18 -17.95 30.09
CA ASP A 76 -6.20 -16.87 29.89
C ASP A 76 -5.47 -16.99 28.54
N ALA A 77 -6.03 -17.76 27.60
CA ALA A 77 -5.39 -17.97 26.31
C ALA A 77 -5.50 -16.73 25.43
N HIS A 78 -4.37 -16.05 25.22
CA HIS A 78 -4.30 -14.92 24.30
C HIS A 78 -4.58 -15.34 22.87
N ILE A 79 -5.41 -14.55 22.19
CA ILE A 79 -5.74 -14.68 20.78
C ILE A 79 -5.57 -13.29 20.14
N GLU A 80 -4.72 -13.24 19.12
CA GLU A 80 -4.58 -12.08 18.26
C GLU A 80 -5.48 -12.27 17.04
N ILE A 81 -6.26 -11.26 16.70
CA ILE A 81 -7.01 -11.21 15.46
C ILE A 81 -6.62 -9.98 14.65
N LEU A 82 -6.74 -10.11 13.34
CA LEU A 82 -6.48 -9.04 12.41
C LEU A 82 -7.66 -8.97 11.45
N LEU A 83 -8.37 -7.85 11.51
CA LEU A 83 -9.53 -7.58 10.67
C LEU A 83 -9.09 -7.41 9.20
N LEU A 84 -9.71 -8.15 8.29
CA LEU A 84 -9.39 -8.12 6.87
C LEU A 84 -10.49 -7.45 6.04
N LYS A 85 -11.70 -7.94 6.17
CA LYS A 85 -12.86 -7.51 5.37
C LYS A 85 -14.12 -7.54 6.20
N ARG A 86 -14.83 -6.41 6.25
CA ARG A 86 -16.17 -6.32 6.85
C ARG A 86 -17.19 -6.93 5.90
N ARG A 87 -18.08 -7.73 6.45
CA ARG A 87 -19.25 -8.29 5.80
C ARG A 87 -20.51 -7.74 6.48
N GLU A 88 -21.67 -8.20 6.07
CA GLU A 88 -22.95 -7.80 6.69
C GLU A 88 -23.05 -8.25 8.17
N ASN A 89 -23.89 -7.59 8.94
CA ASN A 89 -24.24 -7.95 10.34
C ASN A 89 -23.03 -8.03 11.29
N ASP A 90 -22.09 -7.09 11.19
CA ASP A 90 -20.88 -7.04 12.02
C ASP A 90 -20.02 -8.31 11.98
N ILE A 91 -20.12 -9.03 10.90
CA ILE A 91 -19.24 -10.15 10.60
C ILE A 91 -18.00 -9.64 9.90
N TRP A 92 -16.84 -10.09 10.37
CA TRP A 92 -15.56 -9.79 9.75
C TRP A 92 -14.82 -11.06 9.37
N GLU A 93 -14.25 -11.05 8.21
CA GLU A 93 -13.20 -12.00 7.85
C GLU A 93 -11.91 -11.55 8.51
N THR A 94 -11.21 -12.49 9.17
CA THR A 94 -10.08 -12.18 10.04
C THR A 94 -8.98 -13.23 9.91
N LEU A 95 -7.72 -12.80 10.08
CA LEU A 95 -6.63 -13.69 10.44
C LEU A 95 -6.63 -13.88 11.95
N VAL A 96 -6.38 -15.10 12.42
CA VAL A 96 -6.36 -15.41 13.86
C VAL A 96 -5.10 -16.17 14.22
N LYS A 97 -4.45 -15.74 15.31
CA LYS A 97 -3.24 -16.37 15.84
C LYS A 97 -3.36 -16.56 17.36
N PRO A 98 -3.17 -17.79 17.86
CA PRO A 98 -3.04 -19.05 17.15
C PRO A 98 -4.38 -19.61 16.65
N GLY A 99 -4.46 -19.96 15.36
CA GLY A 99 -5.70 -20.43 14.75
C GLY A 99 -6.28 -21.70 15.36
N LYS A 100 -5.44 -22.54 15.96
CA LYS A 100 -5.89 -23.79 16.64
C LYS A 100 -6.78 -23.54 17.86
N LYS A 101 -6.70 -22.35 18.46
CA LYS A 101 -7.51 -21.96 19.65
C LYS A 101 -8.84 -21.29 19.27
N ALA A 102 -9.00 -20.89 18.00
CA ALA A 102 -10.18 -20.19 17.49
C ALA A 102 -10.96 -21.08 16.51
N LYS A 103 -11.68 -22.05 17.05
CA LYS A 103 -12.60 -22.92 16.29
C LYS A 103 -14.00 -22.29 16.27
N PRO A 104 -14.87 -22.66 15.33
CA PRO A 104 -16.26 -22.24 15.35
C PRO A 104 -16.90 -22.45 16.74
N GLY A 105 -17.65 -21.46 17.22
CA GLY A 105 -18.22 -21.40 18.57
C GLY A 105 -17.29 -20.82 19.63
N THR A 106 -16.02 -20.53 19.34
CA THR A 106 -15.11 -19.87 20.29
C THR A 106 -15.51 -18.40 20.46
N VAL A 107 -15.67 -17.97 21.72
CA VAL A 107 -15.86 -16.55 22.08
C VAL A 107 -14.53 -15.97 22.53
N ILE A 108 -14.22 -14.77 22.04
CA ILE A 108 -13.00 -14.01 22.35
C ILE A 108 -13.45 -12.67 22.94
N ASN A 109 -12.92 -12.33 24.12
CA ASN A 109 -13.18 -11.08 24.80
C ASN A 109 -12.02 -10.10 24.59
N PHE A 110 -12.34 -8.84 24.30
CA PHE A 110 -11.39 -7.75 24.13
C PHE A 110 -11.74 -6.60 25.07
N GLY A 111 -10.72 -5.98 25.69
CA GLY A 111 -10.90 -4.79 26.52
C GLY A 111 -11.90 -4.98 27.64
N ASP A 112 -11.72 -6.02 28.49
CA ASP A 112 -12.58 -6.33 29.61
C ASP A 112 -14.09 -6.47 29.26
N GLY A 113 -14.35 -6.92 28.02
CA GLY A 113 -15.71 -7.19 27.55
C GLY A 113 -16.35 -6.05 26.77
N LEU A 114 -15.62 -4.96 26.49
CA LEU A 114 -16.09 -3.88 25.58
C LEU A 114 -16.42 -4.41 24.18
N LEU A 115 -15.68 -5.42 23.71
CA LEU A 115 -15.93 -6.08 22.45
C LEU A 115 -15.84 -7.58 22.62
N LYS A 116 -16.82 -8.30 22.09
CA LYS A 116 -16.82 -9.76 22.02
C LYS A 116 -16.86 -10.21 20.58
N GLY A 117 -16.05 -11.20 20.22
CA GLY A 117 -16.03 -11.82 18.90
C GLY A 117 -16.35 -13.30 19.00
N THR A 118 -17.36 -13.75 18.29
CA THR A 118 -17.71 -15.17 18.18
C THR A 118 -17.24 -15.71 16.83
N VAL A 119 -16.38 -16.71 16.84
CA VAL A 119 -15.96 -17.40 15.63
C VAL A 119 -17.15 -18.19 15.07
N ILE A 120 -17.62 -17.84 13.88
CA ILE A 120 -18.77 -18.51 13.24
C ILE A 120 -18.30 -19.60 12.28
N ASP A 121 -17.21 -19.35 11.52
CA ASP A 121 -16.75 -20.28 10.51
C ASP A 121 -15.24 -20.14 10.23
N VAL A 122 -14.70 -21.11 9.50
CA VAL A 122 -13.33 -21.12 8.95
C VAL A 122 -13.45 -21.14 7.44
N VAL A 123 -12.94 -20.11 6.79
CA VAL A 123 -13.03 -19.94 5.33
C VAL A 123 -11.67 -20.18 4.66
N GLU A 124 -11.58 -19.87 3.39
CA GLU A 124 -10.37 -20.05 2.58
C GLU A 124 -9.12 -19.51 3.28
N GLU A 125 -7.98 -20.11 2.98
CA GLU A 125 -6.66 -19.78 3.57
C GLU A 125 -6.58 -19.91 5.11
N GLY A 126 -7.60 -20.48 5.74
CA GLY A 126 -7.69 -20.61 7.19
C GLY A 126 -8.11 -19.34 7.91
N ASN A 127 -8.66 -18.36 7.20
CA ASN A 127 -9.27 -17.18 7.80
C ASN A 127 -10.52 -17.55 8.60
N ARG A 128 -10.90 -16.73 9.59
CA ARG A 128 -12.10 -16.92 10.40
C ARG A 128 -13.13 -15.86 10.06
N LEU A 129 -14.38 -16.29 10.02
CA LEU A 129 -15.50 -15.35 10.11
C LEU A 129 -15.82 -15.16 11.60
N ILE A 130 -15.71 -13.92 12.05
CA ILE A 130 -16.01 -13.54 13.42
C ILE A 130 -17.14 -12.54 13.42
N GLN A 131 -18.20 -12.87 14.17
CA GLN A 131 -19.28 -11.94 14.45
C GLN A 131 -18.97 -11.19 15.74
N PHE A 132 -18.97 -9.85 15.64
CA PHE A 132 -18.76 -8.99 16.81
C PHE A 132 -20.08 -8.60 17.48
N SER A 133 -20.03 -8.49 18.79
CA SER A 133 -21.09 -7.90 19.61
C SER A 133 -20.47 -6.87 20.57
N TYR A 134 -21.09 -5.69 20.65
CA TYR A 134 -20.62 -4.54 21.39
C TYR A 134 -21.77 -3.57 21.63
N GLU A 135 -21.56 -2.57 22.50
CA GLU A 135 -22.45 -1.43 22.68
C GLU A 135 -21.76 -0.16 22.15
N GLY A 136 -22.49 0.68 21.41
CA GLY A 136 -21.98 1.93 20.87
C GLY A 136 -21.51 1.83 19.41
N ILE A 137 -20.44 2.54 19.08
CA ILE A 137 -19.89 2.65 17.73
C ILE A 137 -18.64 1.77 17.61
N PHE A 138 -18.65 0.85 16.65
CA PHE A 138 -17.56 -0.12 16.44
C PHE A 138 -16.21 0.56 16.19
N GLU A 139 -16.19 1.60 15.40
CA GLU A 139 -15.00 2.34 15.04
C GLU A 139 -14.34 3.01 16.27
N GLU A 140 -15.14 3.55 17.20
CA GLU A 140 -14.64 4.12 18.47
C GLU A 140 -14.02 3.04 19.37
N ILE A 141 -14.64 1.86 19.42
CA ILE A 141 -14.11 0.71 20.15
C ILE A 141 -12.79 0.22 19.52
N LEU A 142 -12.71 0.19 18.19
CA LEU A 142 -11.47 -0.14 17.48
C LEU A 142 -10.36 0.88 17.79
N ASP A 143 -10.66 2.16 17.82
CA ASP A 143 -9.69 3.20 18.18
C ASP A 143 -9.14 3.03 19.60
N GLN A 144 -9.97 2.56 20.52
CA GLN A 144 -9.59 2.30 21.90
C GLN A 144 -8.78 1.00 22.07
N LEU A 145 -9.19 -0.09 21.45
CA LEU A 145 -8.64 -1.43 21.66
C LEU A 145 -7.64 -1.87 20.62
N GLY A 146 -7.77 -1.33 19.39
CA GLY A 146 -7.01 -1.77 18.25
C GLY A 146 -5.60 -1.19 18.19
N GLN A 147 -4.73 -1.97 17.57
CA GLN A 147 -3.36 -1.57 17.22
C GLN A 147 -3.21 -1.45 15.71
N MET A 148 -2.32 -0.55 15.29
CA MET A 148 -2.00 -0.43 13.87
C MET A 148 -1.40 -1.73 13.34
N PRO A 149 -1.93 -2.28 12.25
CA PRO A 149 -1.44 -3.53 11.68
C PRO A 149 -0.18 -3.28 10.86
N LEU A 150 0.96 -3.16 11.54
CA LEU A 150 2.24 -3.00 10.85
C LEU A 150 2.59 -4.27 10.05
N PRO A 151 3.27 -4.11 8.90
CA PRO A 151 3.78 -5.25 8.15
C PRO A 151 4.69 -6.16 9.00
N PRO A 152 4.74 -7.46 8.71
CA PRO A 152 5.43 -8.44 9.56
C PRO A 152 6.95 -8.23 9.67
N TYR A 153 7.56 -7.49 8.74
CA TYR A 153 8.99 -7.16 8.77
C TYR A 153 9.31 -5.97 9.69
N ILE A 154 8.31 -5.22 10.17
CA ILE A 154 8.47 -4.19 11.19
C ILE A 154 8.24 -4.85 12.54
N THR A 155 9.30 -5.00 13.31
CA THR A 155 9.29 -5.63 14.63
C THR A 155 9.32 -4.62 15.78
N HIS A 156 9.71 -3.37 15.49
CA HIS A 156 9.68 -2.29 16.46
C HIS A 156 8.24 -1.83 16.71
N ARG A 157 7.95 -1.48 17.97
CA ARG A 157 6.68 -0.88 18.33
C ARG A 157 6.66 0.57 17.88
N LEU A 158 5.63 0.93 17.12
CA LEU A 158 5.42 2.31 16.71
C LEU A 158 4.88 3.12 17.91
N GLU A 159 5.59 4.15 18.33
CA GLU A 159 5.19 5.02 19.45
C GLU A 159 3.99 5.89 19.06
N ASP A 160 4.06 6.53 17.89
CA ASP A 160 2.96 7.32 17.33
C ASP A 160 2.32 6.56 16.15
N LYS A 161 1.12 6.05 16.37
CA LYS A 161 0.34 5.33 15.34
C LYS A 161 0.07 6.16 14.08
N ASN A 162 0.04 7.50 14.17
CA ASN A 162 -0.16 8.38 13.03
C ASN A 162 1.04 8.41 12.06
N ARG A 163 2.19 7.88 12.48
CA ARG A 163 3.35 7.75 11.60
C ARG A 163 3.15 6.70 10.51
N TYR A 164 2.21 5.76 10.70
CA TYR A 164 1.78 4.80 9.69
C TYR A 164 0.47 5.21 9.00
N GLN A 165 0.30 6.53 8.81
CA GLN A 165 -0.79 7.15 8.04
C GLN A 165 -0.22 8.22 7.13
N THR A 166 -0.78 8.38 5.93
CA THR A 166 -0.51 9.55 5.09
C THR A 166 -1.16 10.79 5.69
N VAL A 167 -0.62 11.96 5.40
CA VAL A 167 -1.17 13.24 5.87
C VAL A 167 -2.52 13.60 5.23
N TYR A 168 -2.91 12.84 4.22
CA TYR A 168 -4.16 12.99 3.47
C TYR A 168 -5.10 11.79 3.60
N ALA A 169 -4.85 10.89 4.55
CA ALA A 169 -5.71 9.74 4.82
C ALA A 169 -7.13 10.18 5.20
N LYS A 170 -8.13 9.64 4.50
CA LYS A 170 -9.53 10.11 4.57
C LYS A 170 -10.53 8.97 4.81
N TYR A 171 -10.50 7.93 4.00
CA TYR A 171 -11.50 6.87 4.02
C TYR A 171 -10.99 5.62 4.75
N ASP A 172 -11.61 5.29 5.89
CA ASP A 172 -11.31 4.10 6.68
C ASP A 172 -11.57 2.82 5.90
N GLY A 173 -10.74 1.80 6.09
CA GLY A 173 -10.96 0.46 5.51
C GLY A 173 -9.69 -0.29 5.12
N SER A 174 -8.53 0.33 5.21
CA SER A 174 -7.27 -0.30 4.84
C SER A 174 -6.62 -1.04 6.00
N ALA A 175 -6.04 -2.20 5.71
CA ALA A 175 -5.20 -2.94 6.64
C ALA A 175 -3.72 -2.53 6.56
N ALA A 176 -3.33 -1.72 5.55
CA ALA A 176 -1.98 -1.20 5.40
C ALA A 176 -1.97 0.19 4.79
N ALA A 177 -0.98 1.00 5.13
CA ALA A 177 -0.80 2.33 4.56
C ALA A 177 -0.27 2.27 3.12
N PRO A 178 -0.67 3.21 2.25
CA PRO A 178 -0.01 3.43 0.95
C PRO A 178 1.33 4.13 1.18
N THR A 179 2.36 3.34 1.48
CA THR A 179 3.59 3.81 2.13
C THR A 179 4.41 4.80 1.33
N ALA A 180 4.31 4.82 0.00
CA ALA A 180 4.92 5.86 -0.82
C ALA A 180 4.37 7.27 -0.51
N GLY A 181 3.14 7.35 -0.03
CA GLY A 181 2.53 8.60 0.42
C GLY A 181 3.05 9.11 1.76
N LEU A 182 3.72 8.26 2.55
CA LEU A 182 4.26 8.64 3.86
C LEU A 182 5.38 9.68 3.77
N HIS A 183 6.02 9.82 2.61
CA HIS A 183 7.07 10.81 2.38
C HIS A 183 6.56 12.25 2.27
N PHE A 184 5.28 12.43 1.94
CA PHE A 184 4.70 13.75 1.78
C PHE A 184 4.33 14.38 3.12
N THR A 185 4.60 15.70 3.21
CA THR A 185 4.08 16.57 4.26
C THR A 185 3.00 17.48 3.68
N PRO A 186 2.14 18.10 4.52
CA PRO A 186 1.16 19.08 4.04
C PRO A 186 1.83 20.25 3.29
N GLU A 187 2.99 20.70 3.76
CA GLU A 187 3.76 21.80 3.17
C GLU A 187 4.28 21.43 1.79
N LEU A 188 4.82 20.20 1.62
CA LEU A 188 5.32 19.72 0.34
C LEU A 188 4.17 19.56 -0.67
N LEU A 189 3.01 19.05 -0.25
CA LEU A 189 1.82 18.96 -1.10
C LEU A 189 1.31 20.36 -1.51
N GLN A 190 1.36 21.34 -0.60
CA GLN A 190 1.00 22.70 -0.94
C GLN A 190 1.98 23.29 -1.96
N GLN A 191 3.27 23.09 -1.79
CA GLN A 191 4.29 23.52 -2.75
C GLN A 191 4.04 22.90 -4.13
N VAL A 192 3.68 21.63 -4.20
CA VAL A 192 3.32 20.92 -5.44
C VAL A 192 2.12 21.60 -6.12
N ARG A 193 1.06 21.95 -5.36
CA ARG A 193 -0.09 22.68 -5.89
C ARG A 193 0.27 24.07 -6.40
N ASP A 194 1.10 24.79 -5.67
CA ASP A 194 1.53 26.16 -6.01
C ASP A 194 2.36 26.19 -7.30
N MET A 195 2.96 25.09 -7.67
CA MET A 195 3.66 24.91 -8.96
C MET A 195 2.70 24.69 -10.15
N GLY A 196 1.40 24.57 -9.92
CA GLY A 196 0.42 24.25 -10.97
C GLY A 196 0.32 22.76 -11.29
N VAL A 197 0.76 21.89 -10.38
CA VAL A 197 0.55 20.43 -10.46
C VAL A 197 -0.80 20.11 -9.82
N GLU A 198 -1.66 19.42 -10.56
CA GLU A 198 -2.95 18.95 -10.04
C GLU A 198 -2.74 17.76 -9.11
N ILE A 199 -3.47 17.69 -8.00
CA ILE A 199 -3.49 16.52 -7.12
C ILE A 199 -4.86 15.86 -7.22
N ALA A 200 -4.88 14.61 -7.66
CA ALA A 200 -6.06 13.77 -7.71
C ALA A 200 -6.01 12.69 -6.63
N GLU A 201 -7.15 12.43 -6.01
CA GLU A 201 -7.31 11.45 -4.94
C GLU A 201 -8.03 10.21 -5.47
N VAL A 202 -7.51 9.05 -5.19
CA VAL A 202 -8.16 7.77 -5.44
C VAL A 202 -8.16 6.96 -4.15
N THR A 203 -9.09 6.03 -4.00
CA THR A 203 -9.13 5.15 -2.84
C THR A 203 -8.85 3.72 -3.27
N LEU A 204 -7.89 3.05 -2.62
CA LEU A 204 -7.74 1.60 -2.67
C LEU A 204 -7.45 1.12 -1.24
N HIS A 205 -8.32 0.26 -0.72
CA HIS A 205 -8.12 -0.36 0.58
C HIS A 205 -7.16 -1.54 0.46
N VAL A 206 -5.95 -1.33 0.98
CA VAL A 206 -4.87 -2.34 0.90
C VAL A 206 -5.17 -3.49 1.85
N GLY A 207 -5.22 -4.69 1.31
CA GLY A 207 -5.30 -5.92 2.09
C GLY A 207 -3.92 -6.41 2.54
N LEU A 208 -3.89 -7.24 3.59
CA LEU A 208 -2.65 -7.83 4.09
C LEU A 208 -2.00 -8.83 3.13
N GLY A 209 -2.73 -9.27 2.13
CA GLY A 209 -2.20 -10.14 1.10
C GLY A 209 -0.98 -9.56 0.38
N THR A 210 -0.91 -8.23 0.30
CA THR A 210 0.22 -7.50 -0.32
C THR A 210 1.57 -7.78 0.35
N PHE A 211 1.58 -8.18 1.63
CA PHE A 211 2.80 -8.52 2.37
C PHE A 211 3.10 -10.02 2.41
N ARG A 212 2.27 -10.85 1.78
CA ARG A 212 2.55 -12.29 1.71
C ARG A 212 3.57 -12.56 0.61
N PRO A 213 4.56 -13.42 0.88
CA PRO A 213 5.48 -13.87 -0.17
C PRO A 213 4.72 -14.57 -1.29
N VAL A 214 5.20 -14.39 -2.52
CA VAL A 214 4.72 -15.17 -3.66
C VAL A 214 5.09 -16.63 -3.42
N LYS A 215 4.11 -17.53 -3.47
CA LYS A 215 4.31 -18.96 -3.22
C LYS A 215 4.62 -19.75 -4.50
N GLU A 216 4.18 -19.21 -5.62
CA GLU A 216 4.37 -19.82 -6.93
C GLU A 216 5.78 -19.55 -7.45
N THR A 217 6.34 -20.48 -8.20
CA THR A 217 7.62 -20.29 -8.89
C THR A 217 7.44 -19.60 -10.24
N ASP A 218 6.31 -19.83 -10.90
CA ASP A 218 5.95 -19.21 -12.16
C ASP A 218 5.05 -17.99 -11.91
N VAL A 219 5.51 -16.81 -12.32
CA VAL A 219 4.79 -15.54 -12.20
C VAL A 219 3.36 -15.64 -12.74
N LEU A 220 3.17 -16.36 -13.86
CA LEU A 220 1.86 -16.48 -14.52
C LEU A 220 0.81 -17.27 -13.73
N LYS A 221 1.23 -18.01 -12.72
CA LYS A 221 0.33 -18.81 -11.85
C LYS A 221 -0.06 -18.10 -10.57
N HIS A 222 0.54 -16.94 -10.31
CA HIS A 222 0.22 -16.16 -9.12
C HIS A 222 -1.15 -15.49 -9.27
N HIS A 223 -1.98 -15.61 -8.24
CA HIS A 223 -3.27 -14.92 -8.12
C HIS A 223 -3.18 -13.80 -7.09
N MET A 224 -3.52 -12.60 -7.52
CA MET A 224 -3.57 -11.45 -6.64
C MET A 224 -4.80 -11.50 -5.72
N HIS A 225 -4.65 -11.01 -4.50
CA HIS A 225 -5.78 -10.79 -3.61
C HIS A 225 -6.65 -9.66 -4.14
N SER A 226 -7.96 -9.82 -3.94
CA SER A 226 -8.96 -8.83 -4.35
C SER A 226 -8.95 -7.66 -3.38
N GLU A 227 -8.83 -6.43 -3.89
CA GLU A 227 -8.84 -5.19 -3.11
C GLU A 227 -9.87 -4.21 -3.66
N PHE A 228 -10.58 -3.54 -2.75
CA PHE A 228 -11.60 -2.56 -3.12
C PHE A 228 -10.95 -1.25 -3.55
N TYR A 229 -11.42 -0.69 -4.68
CA TYR A 229 -11.02 0.63 -5.13
C TYR A 229 -12.22 1.51 -5.46
N LYS A 230 -11.99 2.83 -5.42
CA LYS A 230 -12.96 3.85 -5.81
C LYS A 230 -12.26 5.05 -6.45
N ILE A 231 -12.88 5.60 -7.49
CA ILE A 231 -12.52 6.87 -8.12
C ILE A 231 -13.79 7.70 -8.25
N GLU A 232 -13.77 8.93 -7.74
CA GLU A 232 -14.86 9.90 -7.92
C GLU A 232 -14.74 10.58 -9.29
N GLN A 233 -15.87 11.04 -9.87
CA GLN A 233 -15.87 11.70 -11.17
C GLN A 233 -14.97 12.94 -11.22
N SER A 234 -14.99 13.77 -10.18
CA SER A 234 -14.14 14.97 -10.09
C SER A 234 -12.65 14.64 -10.18
N GLU A 235 -12.24 13.51 -9.59
CA GLU A 235 -10.85 13.07 -9.61
C GLU A 235 -10.47 12.46 -10.95
N ALA A 236 -11.38 11.69 -11.55
CA ALA A 236 -11.23 11.18 -12.92
C ALA A 236 -11.05 12.33 -13.92
N ASP A 237 -11.82 13.42 -13.77
CA ASP A 237 -11.76 14.58 -14.66
C ASP A 237 -10.40 15.29 -14.59
N LYS A 238 -9.80 15.43 -13.40
CA LYS A 238 -8.44 16.00 -13.22
C LYS A 238 -7.40 15.17 -13.99
N ILE A 239 -7.44 13.85 -13.81
CA ILE A 239 -6.49 12.91 -14.44
C ILE A 239 -6.67 12.94 -15.98
N ASN A 240 -7.91 12.86 -16.44
CA ASN A 240 -8.24 12.90 -17.87
C ASN A 240 -7.82 14.23 -18.51
N LYS A 241 -7.96 15.35 -17.78
CA LYS A 241 -7.52 16.66 -18.26
C LYS A 241 -6.03 16.67 -18.50
N ALA A 242 -5.22 16.28 -17.52
CA ALA A 242 -3.77 16.21 -17.66
C ALA A 242 -3.38 15.37 -18.88
N LYS A 243 -3.98 14.19 -19.03
CA LYS A 243 -3.73 13.29 -20.16
C LYS A 243 -4.10 13.90 -21.51
N LYS A 244 -5.26 14.57 -21.63
CA LYS A 244 -5.72 15.23 -22.86
C LYS A 244 -4.83 16.40 -23.27
N GLU A 245 -4.28 17.11 -22.28
CA GLU A 245 -3.38 18.26 -22.48
C GLU A 245 -1.91 17.85 -22.72
N GLY A 246 -1.62 16.53 -22.71
CA GLY A 246 -0.28 16.00 -22.95
C GLY A 246 0.65 16.11 -21.73
N HIS A 247 0.09 16.33 -20.53
CA HIS A 247 0.82 16.33 -19.28
C HIS A 247 0.90 14.93 -18.66
N ARG A 248 1.84 14.74 -17.75
CA ARG A 248 2.12 13.44 -17.14
C ARG A 248 1.11 13.12 -16.03
N VAL A 249 0.73 11.86 -15.97
CA VAL A 249 0.02 11.27 -14.83
C VAL A 249 1.04 10.50 -13.98
N ILE A 250 1.28 10.99 -12.77
CA ILE A 250 2.29 10.48 -11.84
C ILE A 250 1.59 9.79 -10.68
N ALA A 251 1.72 8.48 -10.59
CA ALA A 251 1.16 7.72 -9.47
C ALA A 251 2.06 7.78 -8.24
N VAL A 252 1.46 8.01 -7.08
CA VAL A 252 2.13 7.85 -5.77
C VAL A 252 1.75 6.50 -5.20
N GLY A 253 2.68 5.56 -5.28
CA GLY A 253 2.55 4.19 -4.82
C GLY A 253 1.97 3.22 -5.85
N THR A 254 2.29 1.97 -5.64
CA THR A 254 1.77 0.86 -6.45
C THR A 254 0.25 0.70 -6.30
N THR A 255 -0.32 1.16 -5.20
CA THR A 255 -1.77 1.16 -4.97
C THR A 255 -2.50 2.14 -5.88
N SER A 256 -2.02 3.38 -6.02
CA SER A 256 -2.56 4.36 -6.98
C SER A 256 -2.42 3.83 -8.41
N THR A 257 -1.27 3.24 -8.75
CA THR A 257 -1.05 2.61 -10.06
C THR A 257 -2.10 1.53 -10.34
N ARG A 258 -2.28 0.59 -9.41
CA ARG A 258 -3.23 -0.51 -9.59
C ARG A 258 -4.68 -0.02 -9.70
N THR A 259 -5.04 1.02 -8.97
CA THR A 259 -6.36 1.66 -9.08
C THR A 259 -6.57 2.23 -10.47
N LEU A 260 -5.65 3.06 -10.94
CA LEU A 260 -5.74 3.72 -12.24
C LEU A 260 -5.82 2.72 -13.40
N GLU A 261 -4.91 1.75 -13.40
CA GLU A 261 -4.84 0.75 -14.46
C GLU A 261 -6.03 -0.22 -14.46
N SER A 262 -6.67 -0.45 -13.30
CA SER A 262 -7.90 -1.27 -13.19
C SER A 262 -9.16 -0.52 -13.62
N ALA A 263 -9.19 0.78 -13.38
CA ALA A 263 -10.39 1.59 -13.64
C ALA A 263 -10.50 2.09 -15.08
N ALA A 264 -9.34 2.25 -15.75
CA ALA A 264 -9.24 2.84 -17.07
C ALA A 264 -9.95 2.02 -18.15
N ASP A 265 -10.49 2.73 -19.13
CA ASP A 265 -10.94 2.16 -20.38
C ASP A 265 -9.75 1.73 -21.29
N GLU A 266 -10.04 1.26 -22.50
CA GLU A 266 -9.04 0.81 -23.46
C GLU A 266 -8.11 1.96 -23.93
N ASN A 267 -8.59 3.20 -23.88
CA ASN A 267 -7.84 4.41 -24.27
C ASN A 267 -7.13 5.06 -23.08
N GLY A 268 -7.26 4.49 -21.88
CA GLY A 268 -6.64 4.98 -20.66
C GLY A 268 -7.38 6.17 -20.04
N PHE A 269 -8.65 6.39 -20.35
CA PHE A 269 -9.50 7.39 -19.70
C PHE A 269 -10.28 6.78 -18.55
N LEU A 270 -10.62 7.64 -17.60
CA LEU A 270 -11.26 7.27 -16.35
C LEU A 270 -12.66 7.89 -16.25
N THR A 271 -13.54 7.21 -15.57
CA THR A 271 -14.87 7.73 -15.14
C THR A 271 -15.04 7.40 -13.67
N GLU A 272 -16.09 7.96 -13.05
CA GLU A 272 -16.49 7.49 -11.71
C GLU A 272 -16.66 5.98 -11.72
N LYS A 273 -15.96 5.31 -10.82
CA LYS A 273 -15.97 3.86 -10.74
C LYS A 273 -15.57 3.37 -9.35
N SER A 274 -16.25 2.33 -8.90
CA SER A 274 -15.85 1.56 -7.74
C SER A 274 -15.96 0.07 -8.02
N GLY A 275 -15.16 -0.72 -7.37
CA GLY A 275 -15.17 -2.16 -7.57
C GLY A 275 -14.03 -2.87 -6.86
N TRP A 276 -13.80 -4.10 -7.26
CA TRP A 276 -12.73 -4.94 -6.74
C TRP A 276 -11.70 -5.18 -7.84
N THR A 277 -10.40 -5.13 -7.49
CA THR A 277 -9.31 -5.39 -8.43
C THR A 277 -8.43 -6.52 -7.94
N GLU A 278 -8.06 -7.38 -8.87
CA GLU A 278 -7.05 -8.42 -8.73
C GLU A 278 -5.95 -8.21 -9.78
N ILE A 279 -5.80 -6.98 -10.26
CA ILE A 279 -4.82 -6.66 -11.30
C ILE A 279 -3.43 -7.06 -10.86
N PHE A 280 -2.77 -7.85 -11.70
CA PHE A 280 -1.39 -8.25 -11.54
C PHE A 280 -0.56 -7.65 -12.67
N ILE A 281 0.31 -6.71 -12.31
CA ILE A 281 1.17 -6.00 -13.24
C ILE A 281 2.58 -6.57 -13.13
N TYR A 282 3.10 -7.07 -14.24
CA TYR A 282 4.44 -7.65 -14.38
C TYR A 282 5.01 -7.33 -15.78
N PRO A 283 6.31 -7.56 -16.06
CA PRO A 283 6.92 -7.22 -17.34
C PRO A 283 6.15 -7.77 -18.55
N GLY A 284 5.86 -6.88 -19.50
CA GLY A 284 4.98 -7.12 -20.64
C GLY A 284 3.63 -6.41 -20.53
N TYR A 285 3.25 -5.93 -19.33
CA TYR A 285 2.07 -5.10 -19.15
C TYR A 285 2.21 -3.76 -19.86
N GLN A 286 1.15 -3.33 -20.55
CA GLN A 286 1.11 -2.02 -21.23
C GLN A 286 0.32 -1.04 -20.37
N PHE A 287 1.03 -0.08 -19.77
CA PHE A 287 0.39 0.96 -18.96
C PHE A 287 -0.48 1.87 -19.82
N LYS A 288 -1.69 2.13 -19.38
CA LYS A 288 -2.69 2.94 -20.08
C LYS A 288 -2.81 4.35 -19.53
N VAL A 289 -2.51 4.53 -18.25
CA VAL A 289 -2.77 5.78 -17.52
C VAL A 289 -1.49 6.43 -17.04
N ILE A 290 -0.63 5.70 -16.32
CA ILE A 290 0.50 6.32 -15.65
C ILE A 290 1.71 6.51 -16.57
N ASP A 291 2.36 7.65 -16.43
CA ASP A 291 3.61 8.00 -17.11
C ASP A 291 4.83 7.84 -16.21
N ALA A 292 4.66 8.07 -14.91
CA ALA A 292 5.71 7.99 -13.90
C ALA A 292 5.16 7.45 -12.56
N LEU A 293 6.06 7.00 -11.70
CA LEU A 293 5.72 6.35 -10.43
C LEU A 293 6.67 6.79 -9.32
N ILE A 294 6.11 7.29 -8.22
CA ILE A 294 6.81 7.45 -6.94
C ILE A 294 6.50 6.23 -6.09
N THR A 295 7.51 5.53 -5.60
CA THR A 295 7.32 4.30 -4.83
C THR A 295 8.44 4.11 -3.79
N ASN A 296 8.24 3.18 -2.85
CA ASN A 296 9.32 2.70 -1.97
C ASN A 296 10.12 1.59 -2.67
N PHE A 297 11.23 1.20 -2.06
CA PHE A 297 11.94 -0.03 -2.42
C PHE A 297 11.18 -1.24 -1.88
N HIS A 298 11.03 -2.27 -2.71
CA HIS A 298 10.20 -3.45 -2.43
C HIS A 298 11.04 -4.71 -2.16
N LEU A 299 10.40 -5.72 -1.53
CA LEU A 299 11.01 -7.01 -1.26
C LEU A 299 11.48 -7.74 -2.54
N PRO A 300 12.62 -8.46 -2.48
CA PRO A 300 12.98 -9.39 -3.55
C PRO A 300 11.83 -10.35 -3.84
N GLU A 301 11.71 -10.76 -5.09
CA GLU A 301 10.73 -11.76 -5.54
C GLU A 301 9.26 -11.39 -5.26
N SER A 302 8.97 -10.12 -4.96
CA SER A 302 7.60 -9.65 -4.68
C SER A 302 6.87 -9.20 -5.94
N THR A 303 5.53 -9.23 -5.89
CA THR A 303 4.67 -8.70 -6.96
C THR A 303 4.92 -7.22 -7.22
N LEU A 304 5.41 -6.48 -6.21
CA LEU A 304 5.70 -5.05 -6.33
C LEU A 304 6.99 -4.77 -7.10
N VAL A 305 8.05 -5.59 -6.94
CA VAL A 305 9.24 -5.51 -7.81
C VAL A 305 8.87 -5.83 -9.25
N MET A 306 7.94 -6.77 -9.47
CA MET A 306 7.45 -7.10 -10.81
C MET A 306 6.71 -5.91 -11.44
N LEU A 307 5.88 -5.18 -10.67
CA LEU A 307 5.17 -4.00 -11.15
C LEU A 307 6.14 -2.88 -11.56
N VAL A 308 7.12 -2.55 -10.72
CA VAL A 308 8.11 -1.50 -11.06
C VAL A 308 8.98 -1.93 -12.24
N SER A 309 9.27 -3.22 -12.35
CA SER A 309 9.99 -3.81 -13.50
C SER A 309 9.18 -3.76 -14.80
N ALA A 310 7.86 -3.81 -14.71
CA ALA A 310 7.00 -3.61 -15.87
C ALA A 310 7.09 -2.17 -16.42
N LEU A 311 7.29 -1.17 -15.53
CA LEU A 311 7.34 0.24 -15.92
C LEU A 311 8.71 0.66 -16.47
N ALA A 312 9.81 0.21 -15.86
CA ALA A 312 11.16 0.69 -16.16
C ALA A 312 12.07 -0.37 -16.83
N GLY A 313 11.57 -1.58 -16.99
CA GLY A 313 12.40 -2.71 -17.40
C GLY A 313 13.10 -3.39 -16.21
N ARG A 314 13.11 -4.72 -16.23
CA ARG A 314 13.67 -5.52 -15.12
C ARG A 314 15.14 -5.20 -14.85
N GLU A 315 15.95 -5.07 -15.90
CA GLU A 315 17.40 -4.83 -15.78
C GLU A 315 17.69 -3.49 -15.11
N HIS A 316 17.00 -2.41 -15.52
CA HIS A 316 17.14 -1.10 -14.92
C HIS A 316 16.70 -1.10 -13.43
N VAL A 317 15.60 -1.79 -13.11
CA VAL A 317 15.09 -1.89 -11.75
C VAL A 317 16.06 -2.66 -10.86
N LEU A 318 16.53 -3.82 -11.28
CA LEU A 318 17.48 -4.63 -10.49
C LEU A 318 18.80 -3.87 -10.27
N ALA A 319 19.34 -3.23 -11.31
CA ALA A 319 20.54 -2.40 -11.17
C ALA A 319 20.32 -1.23 -10.17
N ALA A 320 19.12 -0.60 -10.20
CA ALA A 320 18.79 0.44 -9.24
C ALA A 320 18.66 -0.08 -7.80
N TYR A 321 18.14 -1.30 -7.62
CA TYR A 321 18.03 -1.94 -6.30
C TYR A 321 19.40 -2.37 -5.76
N GLU A 322 20.27 -2.93 -6.59
CA GLU A 322 21.66 -3.24 -6.24
C GLU A 322 22.42 -1.97 -5.82
N THR A 323 22.33 -0.89 -6.62
CA THR A 323 22.89 0.40 -6.28
C THR A 323 22.34 0.94 -4.95
N ALA A 324 21.03 0.79 -4.72
CA ALA A 324 20.40 1.22 -3.47
C ALA A 324 20.92 0.44 -2.26
N VAL A 325 21.19 -0.86 -2.41
CA VAL A 325 21.83 -1.68 -1.36
C VAL A 325 23.27 -1.22 -1.09
N GLU A 326 24.08 -1.03 -2.13
CA GLU A 326 25.46 -0.56 -2.03
C GLU A 326 25.55 0.81 -1.35
N GLU A 327 24.67 1.72 -1.74
CA GLU A 327 24.54 3.09 -1.21
C GLU A 327 23.80 3.15 0.13
N LYS A 328 23.40 2.01 0.71
CA LYS A 328 22.71 1.90 2.00
C LYS A 328 21.42 2.72 2.08
N TYR A 329 20.60 2.64 1.06
CA TYR A 329 19.23 3.11 1.14
C TYR A 329 18.44 2.27 2.15
N ARG A 330 17.41 2.86 2.71
CA ARG A 330 16.46 2.20 3.59
C ARG A 330 15.33 1.58 2.76
N PHE A 331 14.93 0.37 3.11
CA PHE A 331 13.95 -0.41 2.33
C PHE A 331 12.60 -0.52 3.04
N PHE A 332 11.54 -0.74 2.27
CA PHE A 332 10.15 -0.99 2.62
C PHE A 332 9.41 0.21 3.18
N SER A 333 8.37 -0.04 4.05
CA SER A 333 7.34 0.92 4.42
C SER A 333 7.86 2.24 5.01
N PHE A 334 8.90 2.19 5.84
CA PHE A 334 9.54 3.37 6.42
C PHE A 334 10.89 3.70 5.77
N GLY A 335 11.15 3.06 4.63
CA GLY A 335 12.37 3.26 3.87
C GLY A 335 12.40 4.53 3.05
N ASP A 336 13.32 4.57 2.11
CA ASP A 336 13.52 5.64 1.16
C ASP A 336 12.64 5.45 -0.08
N ALA A 337 12.64 6.42 -0.98
CA ALA A 337 11.80 6.46 -2.14
C ALA A 337 12.57 6.29 -3.46
N MET A 338 11.86 5.80 -4.47
CA MET A 338 12.24 5.88 -5.88
C MET A 338 11.25 6.77 -6.64
N PHE A 339 11.74 7.49 -7.63
CA PHE A 339 10.94 8.14 -8.65
C PHE A 339 11.34 7.60 -10.02
N ILE A 340 10.43 6.85 -10.63
CA ILE A 340 10.62 6.24 -11.95
C ILE A 340 9.94 7.13 -12.97
N VAL A 341 10.70 7.71 -13.87
CA VAL A 341 10.25 8.76 -14.79
C VAL A 341 11.00 8.71 -16.11
N ASP A 342 10.42 9.23 -17.15
CA ASP A 342 11.13 9.62 -18.36
C ASP A 342 11.66 11.05 -18.15
N ARG A 343 12.97 11.22 -18.06
CA ARG A 343 13.58 12.52 -17.74
C ARG A 343 13.59 13.50 -18.91
N GLU A 344 13.34 13.02 -20.12
CA GLU A 344 13.26 13.83 -21.32
C GLU A 344 11.83 14.29 -21.65
N SER A 345 10.83 13.83 -20.88
CA SER A 345 9.42 14.16 -21.09
C SER A 345 8.93 15.33 -20.24
#